data_5ef78975e1b9b155e934ecccd016e612
#
_entry.id   5ef78975e1b9b155e934ecccd016e612
#
_cell.length_a   1.000
_cell.length_b   1.000
_cell.length_c   1.000
_cell.angle_alpha   90.00
_cell.angle_beta   90.00
_cell.angle_gamma   90.00
#
_symmetry.space_group_name_H-M   'P 1'
#
loop_
_entity.id
_entity.type
_entity.pdbx_description
1 polymer ?
#
loop_
_entity_poly.entity_id
_entity_poly.type
_entity_poly.pdbx_seq_one_letter_code
_entity_poly.pdbx_strand_id
1 'polypeptide(L)'
;MYNPKGNGELKKAKQVQFIEMKPPKFLMGIVHRFSEIKTNVPLDEEYLHHALPDACTYLIFDQLDVKIAGVTNLYTISEELNLGKEFHYVWVRFLPGVWKGQVKYGLVNLPYTGILPLKETNYQLACLDFTAKQAVLIRLIEQIIKEKIVVANPIAEKLASHIDIIHTVEDMADIVGVSSRQLQRILKNSVGFKPHDFLKILHLQQSIGDDGYSLYYTDQSHFIRSFRKATGYSPMRYTKKFDV
;
A
#
# COMPACT_ATOMS: atom_id res chain seq x y z
N MET A 1 9.86 -9.12 -8.30
CA MET A 1 8.98 -7.91 -8.35
C MET A 1 8.48 -7.64 -6.95
N TYR A 2 8.51 -6.41 -6.48
CA TYR A 2 8.04 -6.02 -5.14
C TYR A 2 6.57 -6.43 -4.93
N ASN A 3 6.31 -7.16 -3.85
CA ASN A 3 4.98 -7.71 -3.55
C ASN A 3 4.59 -7.37 -2.10
N PRO A 4 4.26 -6.10 -1.82
CA PRO A 4 3.94 -5.65 -0.47
C PRO A 4 2.63 -6.27 0.05
N LYS A 5 2.62 -6.56 1.34
CA LYS A 5 1.48 -7.11 2.07
C LYS A 5 0.53 -6.02 2.57
N GLY A 6 0.56 -4.84 2.20
CA GLY A 6 -0.30 -3.67 2.48
C GLY A 6 -1.19 -3.67 3.73
N ASN A 7 -1.73 -4.80 4.13
CA ASN A 7 -2.61 -4.92 5.30
C ASN A 7 -2.53 -6.30 5.97
N GLY A 8 -2.86 -6.34 7.25
CA GLY A 8 -3.10 -7.57 7.99
C GLY A 8 -4.60 -7.83 8.12
N GLU A 9 -5.06 -8.99 7.67
CA GLU A 9 -6.45 -9.41 7.77
C GLU A 9 -6.72 -10.10 9.11
N LEU A 10 -7.78 -9.70 9.83
CA LEU A 10 -8.12 -10.31 11.09
C LEU A 10 -8.60 -11.75 10.91
N LYS A 11 -7.86 -12.73 11.41
CA LYS A 11 -8.20 -14.18 11.33
C LYS A 11 -9.59 -14.55 11.85
N LYS A 12 -10.11 -13.81 12.83
CA LYS A 12 -11.40 -14.06 13.46
C LYS A 12 -12.59 -13.49 12.68
N ALA A 13 -12.38 -12.64 11.70
CA ALA A 13 -13.44 -11.94 10.98
C ALA A 13 -13.92 -12.71 9.75
N LYS A 14 -14.51 -13.89 9.95
CA LYS A 14 -14.99 -14.77 8.86
C LYS A 14 -16.09 -14.17 7.98
N GLN A 15 -16.82 -13.18 8.48
CA GLN A 15 -17.86 -12.45 7.73
C GLN A 15 -17.27 -11.37 6.79
N VAL A 16 -15.98 -11.09 6.91
CA VAL A 16 -15.29 -10.15 6.03
C VAL A 16 -14.78 -10.89 4.81
N GLN A 17 -15.14 -10.39 3.64
CA GLN A 17 -14.62 -10.87 2.37
C GLN A 17 -13.51 -9.92 1.90
N PHE A 18 -12.34 -10.47 1.57
CA PHE A 18 -11.24 -9.75 0.96
C PHE A 18 -10.87 -10.41 -0.38
N ILE A 19 -10.76 -9.61 -1.43
CA ILE A 19 -10.41 -10.08 -2.78
C ILE A 19 -9.34 -9.17 -3.34
N GLU A 20 -8.30 -9.76 -3.94
CA GLU A 20 -7.28 -9.04 -4.71
C GLU A 20 -7.16 -9.58 -6.14
N MET A 21 -6.93 -8.68 -7.10
CA MET A 21 -6.61 -9.02 -8.48
C MET A 21 -5.40 -8.26 -9.00
N LYS A 22 -4.59 -8.95 -9.82
CA LYS A 22 -3.44 -8.35 -10.49
C LYS A 22 -3.91 -7.41 -11.60
N PRO A 23 -3.20 -6.30 -11.83
CA PRO A 23 -3.48 -5.43 -12.97
C PRO A 23 -3.13 -6.14 -14.30
N PRO A 24 -3.67 -5.67 -15.42
CA PRO A 24 -3.25 -6.12 -16.74
C PRO A 24 -1.76 -5.78 -16.98
N LYS A 25 -1.09 -6.51 -17.87
CA LYS A 25 0.37 -6.43 -18.10
C LYS A 25 0.88 -5.01 -18.31
N PHE A 26 0.14 -4.17 -19.04
CA PHE A 26 0.57 -2.80 -19.33
C PHE A 26 0.56 -1.84 -18.12
N LEU A 27 -0.10 -2.22 -17.03
CA LEU A 27 -0.12 -1.47 -15.76
C LEU A 27 0.80 -2.04 -14.68
N MET A 28 1.46 -3.19 -14.91
CA MET A 28 2.27 -3.87 -13.86
C MET A 28 3.45 -3.07 -13.32
N GLY A 29 3.96 -2.08 -14.07
CA GLY A 29 5.01 -1.16 -13.59
C GLY A 29 4.46 0.03 -12.78
N ILE A 30 3.15 0.11 -12.60
CA ILE A 30 2.46 1.26 -11.97
C ILE A 30 1.54 0.79 -10.86
N VAL A 31 0.67 -0.18 -11.14
CA VAL A 31 -0.32 -0.73 -10.20
C VAL A 31 0.16 -2.07 -9.66
N HIS A 32 0.08 -2.23 -8.33
CA HIS A 32 0.37 -3.50 -7.68
C HIS A 32 -0.85 -4.42 -7.68
N ARG A 33 -2.00 -3.94 -7.16
CA ARG A 33 -3.25 -4.72 -7.03
C ARG A 33 -4.48 -3.81 -7.13
N PHE A 34 -5.56 -4.40 -7.61
CA PHE A 34 -6.92 -3.97 -7.31
C PHE A 34 -7.44 -4.82 -6.16
N SER A 35 -8.11 -4.21 -5.19
CA SER A 35 -8.59 -4.93 -4.01
C SER A 35 -9.97 -4.45 -3.60
N GLU A 36 -10.73 -5.35 -3.00
CA GLU A 36 -12.03 -5.09 -2.40
C GLU A 36 -12.11 -5.75 -1.03
N ILE A 37 -12.60 -5.03 -0.03
CA ILE A 37 -12.94 -5.56 1.28
C ILE A 37 -14.38 -5.18 1.62
N LYS A 38 -15.16 -6.12 2.12
CA LYS A 38 -16.55 -5.86 2.54
C LYS A 38 -17.01 -6.84 3.59
N THR A 39 -18.00 -6.41 4.36
CA THR A 39 -18.79 -7.29 5.21
C THR A 39 -19.93 -7.91 4.40
N ASN A 40 -20.21 -9.20 4.60
CA ASN A 40 -21.36 -9.86 4.00
C ASN A 40 -22.63 -9.68 4.85
N VAL A 41 -22.42 -9.49 6.15
CA VAL A 41 -23.44 -9.15 7.16
C VAL A 41 -22.79 -8.24 8.20
N PRO A 42 -23.54 -7.41 8.92
CA PRO A 42 -22.99 -6.61 9.99
C PRO A 42 -22.25 -7.46 11.03
N LEU A 43 -21.10 -6.98 11.49
CA LEU A 43 -20.28 -7.65 12.49
C LEU A 43 -20.80 -7.39 13.90
N ASP A 44 -20.51 -8.29 14.84
CA ASP A 44 -20.84 -8.11 16.27
C ASP A 44 -19.96 -6.99 16.88
N GLU A 45 -18.70 -6.90 16.46
CA GLU A 45 -17.71 -5.91 16.92
C GLU A 45 -17.20 -5.07 15.76
N GLU A 46 -16.64 -3.89 16.07
CA GLU A 46 -15.99 -3.01 15.09
C GLU A 46 -14.76 -3.68 14.48
N TYR A 47 -14.59 -3.55 13.18
CA TYR A 47 -13.45 -4.08 12.45
C TYR A 47 -12.32 -3.05 12.40
N LEU A 48 -11.18 -3.42 12.99
CA LEU A 48 -9.96 -2.63 12.94
C LEU A 48 -9.08 -3.13 11.80
N HIS A 49 -9.07 -2.39 10.71
CA HIS A 49 -8.20 -2.66 9.57
C HIS A 49 -6.77 -2.22 9.88
N HIS A 50 -5.83 -3.15 9.82
CA HIS A 50 -4.43 -2.88 10.11
C HIS A 50 -3.65 -2.59 8.83
N ALA A 51 -3.51 -1.30 8.48
CA ALA A 51 -2.73 -0.85 7.35
C ALA A 51 -1.24 -0.89 7.67
N LEU A 52 -0.47 -1.64 6.87
CA LEU A 52 0.98 -1.77 7.01
C LEU A 52 1.72 -0.72 6.19
N PRO A 53 2.88 -0.23 6.66
CA PRO A 53 3.74 0.63 5.85
C PRO A 53 4.34 -0.20 4.70
N ASP A 54 4.01 0.18 3.48
CA ASP A 54 4.43 -0.52 2.25
C ASP A 54 4.99 0.41 1.16
N ALA A 55 5.13 1.69 1.49
CA ALA A 55 5.55 2.76 0.58
C ALA A 55 4.65 2.95 -0.66
N CYS A 56 3.45 2.41 -0.64
CA CYS A 56 2.46 2.52 -1.71
C CYS A 56 1.48 3.66 -1.45
N THR A 57 0.99 4.26 -2.54
CA THR A 57 -0.16 5.18 -2.50
C THR A 57 -1.39 4.41 -2.94
N TYR A 58 -2.53 4.72 -2.33
CA TYR A 58 -3.81 4.09 -2.67
C TYR A 58 -4.82 5.12 -3.15
N LEU A 59 -5.61 4.75 -4.14
CA LEU A 59 -6.93 5.33 -4.37
C LEU A 59 -7.95 4.45 -3.68
N ILE A 60 -8.74 5.02 -2.76
CA ILE A 60 -9.75 4.31 -1.97
C ILE A 60 -11.13 4.85 -2.30
N PHE A 61 -12.10 3.96 -2.40
CA PHE A 61 -13.49 4.22 -2.73
C PHE A 61 -14.40 3.52 -1.71
N ASP A 62 -15.20 4.29 -0.98
CA ASP A 62 -16.24 3.76 -0.11
C ASP A 62 -17.49 3.43 -0.94
N GLN A 63 -17.91 2.18 -0.92
CA GLN A 63 -19.06 1.72 -1.70
C GLN A 63 -20.38 1.80 -0.92
N LEU A 64 -20.35 2.09 0.39
CA LEU A 64 -21.55 2.39 1.19
C LEU A 64 -21.88 3.89 1.12
N ASP A 65 -20.88 4.76 1.10
CA ASP A 65 -21.06 6.19 0.82
C ASP A 65 -20.21 6.60 -0.40
N VAL A 66 -20.81 6.59 -1.56
CA VAL A 66 -20.16 6.90 -2.84
C VAL A 66 -19.62 8.34 -2.96
N LYS A 67 -19.91 9.21 -1.99
CA LYS A 67 -19.31 10.54 -1.92
C LYS A 67 -17.89 10.49 -1.34
N ILE A 68 -17.56 9.40 -0.65
CA ILE A 68 -16.28 9.21 0.02
C ILE A 68 -15.33 8.47 -0.92
N ALA A 69 -14.26 9.15 -1.26
CA ALA A 69 -13.12 8.58 -1.97
C ALA A 69 -11.88 9.36 -1.55
N GLY A 70 -10.69 8.79 -1.76
CA GLY A 70 -9.47 9.49 -1.36
C GLY A 70 -8.20 8.90 -1.92
N VAL A 71 -7.12 9.63 -1.68
CA VAL A 71 -5.75 9.21 -1.94
C VAL A 71 -5.04 9.11 -0.60
N THR A 72 -4.39 7.98 -0.31
CA THR A 72 -3.75 7.78 0.99
C THR A 72 -2.39 8.43 1.08
N ASN A 73 -1.99 8.69 2.33
CA ASN A 73 -0.64 9.08 2.71
C ASN A 73 0.34 7.91 2.60
N LEU A 74 1.61 8.28 2.66
CA LEU A 74 2.71 7.34 2.86
C LEU A 74 3.05 7.25 4.36
N TYR A 75 3.09 6.05 4.90
CA TYR A 75 3.36 5.78 6.31
C TYR A 75 4.68 5.04 6.51
N THR A 76 5.35 5.30 7.63
CA THR A 76 6.53 4.54 8.08
C THR A 76 6.20 3.59 9.24
N ILE A 77 5.00 3.70 9.78
CA ILE A 77 4.43 2.84 10.84
C ILE A 77 3.02 2.46 10.43
N SER A 78 2.52 1.35 10.94
CA SER A 78 1.16 0.90 10.68
C SER A 78 0.12 1.83 11.30
N GLU A 79 -1.07 1.83 10.72
CA GLU A 79 -2.26 2.47 11.27
C GLU A 79 -3.38 1.44 11.47
N GLU A 80 -4.10 1.54 12.57
CA GLU A 80 -5.36 0.82 12.77
C GLU A 80 -6.51 1.76 12.40
N LEU A 81 -7.23 1.41 11.33
CA LEU A 81 -8.38 2.15 10.84
C LEU A 81 -9.65 1.43 11.29
N ASN A 82 -10.49 2.12 12.05
CA ASN A 82 -11.79 1.58 12.43
C ASN A 82 -12.75 1.70 11.25
N LEU A 83 -13.13 0.57 10.65
CA LEU A 83 -14.07 0.51 9.54
C LEU A 83 -15.53 0.35 10.01
N GLY A 84 -15.77 0.22 11.33
CA GLY A 84 -17.09 -0.03 11.87
C GLY A 84 -17.52 -1.50 11.78
N LYS A 85 -18.83 -1.72 11.90
CA LYS A 85 -19.43 -3.05 11.85
C LYS A 85 -19.91 -3.46 10.46
N GLU A 86 -20.08 -2.50 9.59
CA GLU A 86 -20.49 -2.68 8.20
C GLU A 86 -19.66 -1.76 7.32
N PHE A 87 -19.03 -2.32 6.29
CA PHE A 87 -18.17 -1.57 5.37
C PHE A 87 -18.05 -2.27 4.02
N HIS A 88 -17.75 -1.46 3.01
CA HIS A 88 -17.44 -1.94 1.67
C HIS A 88 -16.50 -0.96 0.99
N TYR A 89 -15.23 -1.33 0.86
CA TYR A 89 -14.20 -0.50 0.22
C TYR A 89 -13.60 -1.20 -1.00
N VAL A 90 -13.31 -0.40 -2.01
CA VAL A 90 -12.53 -0.79 -3.18
C VAL A 90 -11.31 0.12 -3.26
N TRP A 91 -10.15 -0.43 -3.61
CA TRP A 91 -8.95 0.39 -3.79
C TRP A 91 -8.02 -0.10 -4.88
N VAL A 92 -7.21 0.85 -5.36
CA VAL A 92 -6.06 0.62 -6.23
C VAL A 92 -4.80 0.86 -5.44
N ARG A 93 -3.93 -0.13 -5.33
CA ARG A 93 -2.60 0.01 -4.72
C ARG A 93 -1.58 0.30 -5.82
N PHE A 94 -0.97 1.48 -5.77
CA PHE A 94 0.11 1.87 -6.67
C PHE A 94 1.46 1.44 -6.12
N LEU A 95 2.41 1.11 -7.01
CA LEU A 95 3.79 0.81 -6.63
C LEU A 95 4.50 2.05 -6.04
N PRO A 96 5.57 1.84 -5.23
CA PRO A 96 6.28 2.94 -4.59
C PRO A 96 6.77 4.00 -5.57
N GLY A 97 6.50 5.27 -5.26
CA GLY A 97 7.01 6.42 -5.97
C GLY A 97 6.48 6.65 -7.39
N VAL A 98 5.44 5.93 -7.81
CA VAL A 98 4.79 6.19 -9.12
C VAL A 98 3.84 7.38 -9.05
N TRP A 99 3.27 7.68 -7.89
CA TRP A 99 2.38 8.83 -7.67
C TRP A 99 3.18 10.14 -7.66
N LYS A 100 2.83 11.09 -8.53
CA LYS A 100 3.47 12.41 -8.66
C LYS A 100 2.53 13.56 -8.30
N GLY A 101 1.24 13.31 -8.18
CA GLY A 101 0.25 14.31 -7.78
C GLY A 101 0.53 14.88 -6.40
N GLN A 102 0.18 16.15 -6.19
CA GLN A 102 0.10 16.71 -4.84
C GLN A 102 -1.08 16.05 -4.12
N VAL A 103 -0.77 15.12 -3.26
CA VAL A 103 -1.76 14.48 -2.41
C VAL A 103 -2.14 15.47 -1.32
N LYS A 104 -3.26 16.17 -1.47
CA LYS A 104 -3.95 16.69 -0.29
C LYS A 104 -4.61 15.49 0.37
N TYR A 105 -4.07 15.11 1.50
CA TYR A 105 -4.51 14.03 2.33
C TYR A 105 -6.01 14.08 2.58
N GLY A 106 -6.77 13.22 1.92
CA GLY A 106 -8.15 12.99 2.26
C GLY A 106 -8.20 11.94 3.35
N LEU A 107 -8.72 12.29 4.51
CA LEU A 107 -9.17 11.27 5.44
C LEU A 107 -10.19 10.39 4.69
N VAL A 108 -10.04 9.08 4.78
CA VAL A 108 -10.87 8.08 4.06
C VAL A 108 -12.36 8.17 4.44
N ASN A 109 -12.70 8.99 5.42
CA ASN A 109 -14.02 9.20 5.96
C ASN A 109 -14.65 10.58 5.62
N LEU A 110 -14.06 11.33 4.68
CA LEU A 110 -14.60 12.63 4.25
C LEU A 110 -14.85 12.65 2.73
N PRO A 111 -15.87 13.42 2.27
CA PRO A 111 -16.11 13.61 0.85
C PRO A 111 -14.86 14.15 0.14
N TYR A 112 -14.50 13.56 -0.99
CA TYR A 112 -13.37 14.01 -1.79
C TYR A 112 -13.65 15.38 -2.42
N THR A 113 -12.73 16.33 -2.20
CA THR A 113 -12.81 17.71 -2.72
C THR A 113 -11.64 18.05 -3.67
N GLY A 114 -10.83 17.06 -4.07
CA GLY A 114 -9.70 17.28 -4.98
C GLY A 114 -10.12 17.33 -6.45
N ILE A 115 -9.12 17.48 -7.32
CA ILE A 115 -9.29 17.66 -8.77
C ILE A 115 -9.49 16.36 -9.56
N LEU A 116 -9.22 15.20 -8.95
CA LEU A 116 -9.39 13.91 -9.61
C LEU A 116 -10.88 13.54 -9.71
N PRO A 117 -11.31 12.84 -10.75
CA PRO A 117 -12.72 12.44 -10.93
C PRO A 117 -13.10 11.24 -10.04
N LEU A 118 -12.67 11.26 -8.74
CA LEU A 118 -12.87 10.11 -7.86
C LEU A 118 -14.33 9.92 -7.48
N LYS A 119 -15.09 11.00 -7.33
CA LYS A 119 -16.51 10.93 -7.01
C LYS A 119 -17.31 10.29 -8.15
N GLU A 120 -17.09 10.75 -9.37
CA GLU A 120 -17.73 10.24 -10.59
C GLU A 120 -17.35 8.76 -10.80
N THR A 121 -16.08 8.43 -10.59
CA THR A 121 -15.59 7.05 -10.64
C THR A 121 -16.30 6.20 -9.60
N ASN A 122 -16.43 6.67 -8.35
CA ASN A 122 -17.08 5.91 -7.28
C ASN A 122 -18.56 5.61 -7.59
N TYR A 123 -19.29 6.57 -8.14
CA TYR A 123 -20.66 6.33 -8.62
C TYR A 123 -20.73 5.21 -9.67
N GLN A 124 -19.75 5.14 -10.59
CA GLN A 124 -19.69 4.09 -11.61
C GLN A 124 -19.36 2.71 -11.01
N LEU A 125 -18.60 2.67 -9.90
CA LEU A 125 -18.22 1.43 -9.23
C LEU A 125 -19.38 0.81 -8.43
N ALA A 126 -20.28 1.61 -7.87
CA ALA A 126 -21.23 1.20 -6.83
C ALA A 126 -22.18 0.06 -7.24
N CYS A 127 -22.53 -0.05 -8.53
CA CYS A 127 -23.49 -1.06 -9.02
C CYS A 127 -22.81 -2.24 -9.73
N LEU A 128 -21.48 -2.35 -9.65
CA LEU A 128 -20.71 -3.35 -10.38
C LEU A 128 -20.17 -4.42 -9.43
N ASP A 129 -20.02 -5.65 -9.93
CA ASP A 129 -19.22 -6.66 -9.28
C ASP A 129 -17.72 -6.32 -9.37
N PHE A 130 -16.89 -7.00 -8.57
CA PHE A 130 -15.46 -6.67 -8.48
C PHE A 130 -14.71 -6.84 -9.81
N THR A 131 -15.11 -7.76 -10.65
CA THR A 131 -14.50 -7.98 -11.99
C THR A 131 -14.83 -6.83 -12.92
N ALA A 132 -16.10 -6.41 -12.97
CA ALA A 132 -16.54 -5.29 -13.80
C ALA A 132 -15.97 -3.94 -13.32
N LYS A 133 -15.80 -3.75 -12.00
CA LYS A 133 -15.14 -2.56 -11.42
C LYS A 133 -13.76 -2.30 -12.00
N GLN A 134 -13.01 -3.34 -12.35
CA GLN A 134 -11.66 -3.18 -12.88
C GLN A 134 -11.62 -2.37 -14.18
N ALA A 135 -12.59 -2.54 -15.07
CA ALA A 135 -12.65 -1.76 -16.31
C ALA A 135 -12.81 -0.26 -16.03
N VAL A 136 -13.57 0.11 -14.99
CA VAL A 136 -13.73 1.50 -14.55
C VAL A 136 -12.43 2.03 -13.96
N LEU A 137 -11.79 1.26 -13.05
CA LEU A 137 -10.54 1.63 -12.43
C LEU A 137 -9.40 1.77 -13.46
N ILE A 138 -9.34 0.89 -14.45
CA ILE A 138 -8.35 0.96 -15.53
C ILE A 138 -8.51 2.26 -16.31
N ARG A 139 -9.73 2.65 -16.70
CA ARG A 139 -9.97 3.93 -17.40
C ARG A 139 -9.51 5.15 -16.57
N LEU A 140 -9.80 5.16 -15.26
CA LEU A 140 -9.30 6.20 -14.36
C LEU A 140 -7.76 6.24 -14.35
N ILE A 141 -7.11 5.06 -14.25
CA ILE A 141 -5.65 4.98 -14.21
C ILE A 141 -5.03 5.45 -15.53
N GLU A 142 -5.59 5.07 -16.68
CA GLU A 142 -5.14 5.55 -18.00
C GLU A 142 -5.25 7.07 -18.11
N GLN A 143 -6.33 7.67 -17.58
CA GLN A 143 -6.48 9.11 -17.54
C GLN A 143 -5.38 9.77 -16.68
N ILE A 144 -5.16 9.32 -15.43
CA ILE A 144 -4.16 9.92 -14.54
C ILE A 144 -2.72 9.65 -15.00
N ILE A 145 -2.47 8.59 -15.78
CA ILE A 145 -1.19 8.38 -16.50
C ILE A 145 -1.03 9.42 -17.60
N LYS A 146 -2.03 9.64 -18.44
CA LYS A 146 -2.02 10.65 -19.51
C LYS A 146 -1.79 12.05 -18.94
N GLU A 147 -2.35 12.35 -17.80
CA GLU A 147 -2.18 13.61 -17.07
C GLU A 147 -0.85 13.69 -16.29
N LYS A 148 -0.01 12.65 -16.34
CA LYS A 148 1.28 12.53 -15.63
C LYS A 148 1.17 12.66 -14.10
N ILE A 149 0.01 12.38 -13.54
CA ILE A 149 -0.20 12.27 -12.09
C ILE A 149 0.44 10.98 -11.58
N VAL A 150 0.42 9.94 -12.42
CA VAL A 150 1.07 8.65 -12.15
C VAL A 150 2.08 8.38 -13.27
N VAL A 151 3.32 8.06 -12.87
CA VAL A 151 4.43 7.77 -13.79
C VAL A 151 5.27 6.64 -13.21
N ALA A 152 5.64 5.66 -14.03
CA ALA A 152 6.51 4.57 -13.59
C ALA A 152 7.80 5.11 -12.93
N ASN A 153 8.24 4.42 -11.86
CA ASN A 153 9.46 4.80 -11.13
C ASN A 153 10.51 3.68 -11.24
N PRO A 154 11.37 3.70 -12.27
CA PRO A 154 12.35 2.63 -12.49
C PRO A 154 13.40 2.53 -11.36
N ILE A 155 13.64 3.59 -10.60
CA ILE A 155 14.57 3.56 -9.47
C ILE A 155 13.96 2.80 -8.31
N ALA A 156 12.72 3.10 -7.92
CA ALA A 156 12.04 2.36 -6.88
C ALA A 156 11.84 0.88 -7.26
N GLU A 157 11.49 0.61 -8.51
CA GLU A 157 11.38 -0.75 -9.04
C GLU A 157 12.71 -1.50 -8.99
N LYS A 158 13.82 -0.85 -9.42
CA LYS A 158 15.16 -1.43 -9.38
C LYS A 158 15.59 -1.78 -7.95
N LEU A 159 15.39 -0.87 -6.99
CA LEU A 159 15.70 -1.12 -5.57
C LEU A 159 14.85 -2.27 -5.02
N ALA A 160 13.55 -2.25 -5.26
CA ALA A 160 12.65 -3.28 -4.79
C ALA A 160 12.91 -4.67 -5.41
N SER A 161 13.43 -4.73 -6.64
CA SER A 161 13.80 -6.00 -7.29
C SER A 161 15.13 -6.58 -6.83
N HIS A 162 15.97 -5.78 -6.17
CA HIS A 162 17.28 -6.21 -5.64
C HIS A 162 17.31 -6.20 -4.10
N ILE A 163 16.15 -6.23 -3.47
CA ILE A 163 16.06 -6.09 -2.00
C ILE A 163 16.83 -7.16 -1.24
N ASP A 164 16.95 -8.37 -1.79
CA ASP A 164 17.61 -9.49 -1.16
C ASP A 164 19.14 -9.29 -0.96
N ILE A 165 19.73 -8.35 -1.71
CA ILE A 165 21.16 -7.99 -1.61
C ILE A 165 21.39 -6.57 -1.08
N ILE A 166 20.33 -5.86 -0.70
CA ILE A 166 20.40 -4.50 -0.13
C ILE A 166 20.31 -4.58 1.39
N HIS A 167 21.39 -4.25 2.08
CA HIS A 167 21.46 -4.23 3.54
C HIS A 167 21.65 -2.79 4.07
N THR A 168 22.24 -1.91 3.28
CA THR A 168 22.62 -0.55 3.64
C THR A 168 22.11 0.48 2.62
N VAL A 169 22.20 1.75 2.98
CA VAL A 169 21.90 2.86 2.06
C VAL A 169 22.98 2.97 0.97
N GLU A 170 24.19 2.56 1.29
CA GLU A 170 25.31 2.49 0.35
C GLU A 170 25.04 1.45 -0.74
N ASP A 171 24.56 0.27 -0.39
CA ASP A 171 24.14 -0.76 -1.37
C ASP A 171 23.05 -0.23 -2.31
N MET A 172 22.08 0.52 -1.76
CA MET A 172 21.05 1.16 -2.57
C MET A 172 21.67 2.15 -3.58
N ALA A 173 22.64 2.94 -3.14
CA ALA A 173 23.32 3.94 -3.98
C ALA A 173 24.12 3.27 -5.09
N ASP A 174 24.83 2.19 -4.78
CA ASP A 174 25.61 1.40 -5.74
C ASP A 174 24.72 0.74 -6.79
N ILE A 175 23.61 0.13 -6.37
CA ILE A 175 22.64 -0.49 -7.30
C ILE A 175 22.07 0.58 -8.26
N VAL A 176 21.75 1.76 -7.77
CA VAL A 176 21.22 2.85 -8.62
C VAL A 176 22.33 3.47 -9.48
N GLY A 177 23.59 3.40 -9.04
CA GLY A 177 24.76 4.01 -9.72
C GLY A 177 24.89 5.52 -9.41
N VAL A 178 24.62 5.91 -8.15
CA VAL A 178 24.69 7.30 -7.70
C VAL A 178 25.35 7.41 -6.32
N SER A 179 25.76 8.61 -5.90
CA SER A 179 26.22 8.83 -4.53
C SER A 179 25.05 8.77 -3.53
N SER A 180 25.33 8.44 -2.24
CA SER A 180 24.32 8.41 -1.18
C SER A 180 23.57 9.74 -1.03
N ARG A 181 24.27 10.87 -1.25
CA ARG A 181 23.64 12.22 -1.26
C ARG A 181 22.66 12.39 -2.44
N GLN A 182 23.03 11.90 -3.62
CA GLN A 182 22.15 11.94 -4.80
C GLN A 182 20.95 11.00 -4.58
N LEU A 183 21.17 9.79 -4.06
CA LEU A 183 20.12 8.84 -3.73
C LEU A 183 19.10 9.46 -2.76
N GLN A 184 19.57 10.14 -1.69
CA GLN A 184 18.69 10.82 -0.75
C GLN A 184 17.77 11.84 -1.42
N ARG A 185 18.30 12.64 -2.32
CA ARG A 185 17.51 13.62 -3.08
C ARG A 185 16.50 12.94 -4.00
N ILE A 186 16.94 11.89 -4.71
CA ILE A 186 16.11 11.13 -5.64
C ILE A 186 14.93 10.49 -4.90
N LEU A 187 15.19 9.72 -3.84
CA LEU A 187 14.15 8.99 -3.11
C LEU A 187 13.19 9.95 -2.40
N LYS A 188 13.70 11.01 -1.77
CA LYS A 188 12.83 12.03 -1.15
C LYS A 188 11.86 12.66 -2.16
N ASN A 189 12.31 12.92 -3.38
CA ASN A 189 11.50 13.57 -4.43
C ASN A 189 10.61 12.58 -5.19
N SER A 190 11.04 11.32 -5.35
CA SER A 190 10.32 10.34 -6.17
C SER A 190 9.45 9.37 -5.36
N VAL A 191 9.87 9.00 -4.15
CA VAL A 191 9.16 8.05 -3.29
C VAL A 191 8.56 8.73 -2.05
N GLY A 192 9.05 9.92 -1.68
CA GLY A 192 8.60 10.66 -0.50
C GLY A 192 9.35 10.30 0.79
N PHE A 193 10.21 9.27 0.79
CA PHE A 193 10.98 8.81 1.94
C PHE A 193 12.46 9.14 1.84
N LYS A 194 13.13 9.22 3.00
CA LYS A 194 14.59 9.12 3.06
C LYS A 194 15.02 7.68 2.76
N PRO A 195 16.24 7.44 2.22
CA PRO A 195 16.72 6.09 1.90
C PRO A 195 16.58 5.09 3.04
N HIS A 196 16.95 5.48 4.25
CA HIS A 196 16.88 4.62 5.42
C HIS A 196 15.45 4.23 5.81
N ASP A 197 14.48 5.15 5.69
CA ASP A 197 13.07 4.85 5.99
C ASP A 197 12.48 3.94 4.90
N PHE A 198 12.81 4.19 3.64
CA PHE A 198 12.39 3.34 2.53
C PHE A 198 12.96 1.93 2.66
N LEU A 199 14.25 1.78 2.96
CA LEU A 199 14.90 0.49 3.19
C LEU A 199 14.23 -0.28 4.34
N LYS A 200 13.93 0.38 5.47
CA LYS A 200 13.20 -0.25 6.58
C LYS A 200 11.85 -0.79 6.19
N ILE A 201 11.09 -0.05 5.36
CA ILE A 201 9.80 -0.49 4.87
C ILE A 201 9.97 -1.72 3.97
N LEU A 202 10.94 -1.70 3.05
CA LEU A 202 11.21 -2.83 2.17
C LEU A 202 11.60 -4.09 2.98
N HIS A 203 12.51 -3.96 3.95
CA HIS A 203 12.91 -5.07 4.83
C HIS A 203 11.74 -5.60 5.68
N LEU A 204 10.90 -4.70 6.23
CA LEU A 204 9.69 -5.10 6.95
C LEU A 204 8.78 -5.94 6.05
N GLN A 205 8.48 -5.44 4.85
CA GLN A 205 7.58 -6.11 3.92
C GLN A 205 8.09 -7.51 3.49
N GLN A 206 9.39 -7.67 3.35
CA GLN A 206 10.00 -8.98 3.06
C GLN A 206 9.98 -9.93 4.26
N SER A 207 10.03 -9.39 5.49
CA SER A 207 10.03 -10.21 6.72
C SER A 207 8.63 -10.63 7.19
N ILE A 208 7.55 -10.12 6.57
CA ILE A 208 6.17 -10.48 6.92
C ILE A 208 5.80 -11.79 6.23
N GLY A 209 5.45 -12.80 7.02
CA GLY A 209 5.00 -14.10 6.52
C GLY A 209 6.12 -15.07 6.15
N ASP A 210 7.40 -14.71 6.37
CA ASP A 210 8.54 -15.57 6.09
C ASP A 210 9.56 -15.55 7.25
N ASP A 211 10.22 -16.68 7.50
CA ASP A 211 11.32 -16.76 8.50
C ASP A 211 12.62 -16.06 8.03
N GLY A 212 12.55 -15.36 6.89
CA GLY A 212 13.68 -14.68 6.24
C GLY A 212 14.20 -13.41 6.92
N TYR A 213 13.76 -13.10 8.17
CA TYR A 213 14.23 -11.91 8.90
C TYR A 213 15.76 -11.85 9.05
N SER A 214 16.44 -13.01 9.10
CA SER A 214 17.90 -13.10 9.21
C SER A 214 18.64 -12.47 8.02
N LEU A 215 18.00 -12.31 6.87
CA LEU A 215 18.58 -11.65 5.70
C LEU A 215 18.64 -10.12 5.86
N TYR A 216 17.76 -9.53 6.68
CA TYR A 216 17.53 -8.08 6.74
C TYR A 216 17.85 -7.48 8.10
N TYR A 217 18.04 -8.30 9.13
CA TYR A 217 18.27 -7.83 10.51
C TYR A 217 19.49 -8.53 11.11
N THR A 218 20.27 -7.79 11.89
CA THR A 218 21.52 -8.26 12.50
C THR A 218 21.30 -9.46 13.42
N ASP A 219 20.17 -9.45 14.15
CA ASP A 219 19.77 -10.52 15.07
C ASP A 219 18.25 -10.50 15.29
N GLN A 220 17.74 -11.57 15.93
CA GLN A 220 16.33 -11.73 16.23
C GLN A 220 15.77 -10.59 17.13
N SER A 221 16.56 -10.10 18.08
CA SER A 221 16.14 -9.03 19.00
C SER A 221 15.98 -7.71 18.24
N HIS A 222 16.89 -7.44 17.29
CA HIS A 222 16.78 -6.28 16.39
C HIS A 222 15.54 -6.38 15.51
N PHE A 223 15.28 -7.56 14.92
CA PHE A 223 14.06 -7.80 14.16
C PHE A 223 12.81 -7.54 15.00
N ILE A 224 12.66 -8.19 16.17
CA ILE A 224 11.49 -8.04 17.03
C ILE A 224 11.24 -6.58 17.41
N ARG A 225 12.30 -5.82 17.76
CA ARG A 225 12.18 -4.39 18.09
C ARG A 225 11.74 -3.54 16.90
N SER A 226 12.34 -3.76 15.73
CA SER A 226 12.03 -3.04 14.50
C SER A 226 10.62 -3.34 14.03
N PHE A 227 10.23 -4.61 14.02
CA PHE A 227 8.88 -5.07 13.66
C PHE A 227 7.83 -4.46 14.59
N ARG A 228 8.05 -4.53 15.93
CA ARG A 228 7.14 -3.94 16.90
C ARG A 228 7.02 -2.42 16.76
N LYS A 229 8.11 -1.73 16.46
CA LYS A 229 8.10 -0.29 16.20
C LYS A 229 7.26 0.07 14.96
N ALA A 230 7.33 -0.75 13.93
CA ALA A 230 6.62 -0.51 12.68
C ALA A 230 5.14 -0.92 12.72
N THR A 231 4.81 -2.03 13.44
CA THR A 231 3.48 -2.66 13.39
C THR A 231 2.67 -2.53 14.70
N GLY A 232 3.30 -2.11 15.79
CA GLY A 232 2.69 -2.12 17.12
C GLY A 232 2.69 -3.49 17.82
N TYR A 233 2.99 -4.57 17.09
CA TYR A 233 2.92 -5.96 17.57
C TYR A 233 4.29 -6.62 17.51
N SER A 234 4.54 -7.62 18.40
CA SER A 234 5.64 -8.55 18.15
C SER A 234 5.29 -9.50 17.00
N PRO A 235 6.28 -10.04 16.24
CA PRO A 235 6.01 -10.95 15.10
C PRO A 235 5.05 -12.09 15.46
N MET A 236 5.31 -12.79 16.58
CA MET A 236 4.47 -13.89 17.07
C MET A 236 3.02 -13.46 17.37
N ARG A 237 2.81 -12.26 17.95
CA ARG A 237 1.46 -11.75 18.21
C ARG A 237 0.77 -11.34 16.90
N TYR A 238 1.55 -10.82 15.96
CA TYR A 238 1.06 -10.42 14.64
C TYR A 238 0.52 -11.62 13.88
N THR A 239 1.32 -12.69 13.72
CA THR A 239 0.92 -13.91 13.02
C THR A 239 -0.22 -14.68 13.68
N LYS A 240 -0.43 -14.50 15.00
CA LYS A 240 -1.62 -15.04 15.69
C LYS A 240 -2.90 -14.24 15.42
N LYS A 241 -2.78 -12.93 15.21
CA LYS A 241 -3.93 -12.02 15.07
C LYS A 241 -4.33 -11.84 13.60
N PHE A 242 -3.36 -11.77 12.70
CA PHE A 242 -3.56 -11.43 11.30
C PHE A 242 -3.08 -12.53 10.35
N ASP A 243 -3.75 -12.64 9.21
CA ASP A 243 -3.27 -13.27 7.97
C ASP A 243 -2.64 -12.20 7.08
N VAL A 244 -1.54 -12.55 6.37
CA VAL A 244 -0.77 -11.65 5.49
C VAL A 244 -0.17 -12.42 4.30
#